data_f9e1ccf4659cde923f5a0572e865e1cf
#
_entry.id   f9e1ccf4659cde923f5a0572e865e1cf
#
_cell.length_a   1.000
_cell.length_b   1.000
_cell.length_c   1.000
_cell.angle_alpha   90.00
_cell.angle_beta   90.00
_cell.angle_gamma   90.00
#
_symmetry.space_group_name_H-M   'P 1'
#
loop_
_entity.id
_entity.type
_entity.pdbx_description
1 polymer ?
#
loop_
_entity_poly.entity_id
_entity_poly.type
_entity_poly.pdbx_seq_one_letter_code
_entity_poly.pdbx_strand_id
1 'polypeptide(L)'
;MKDIEINGIKETIVERSDYPIEECKKILGNEVTAILGYGPQGRGQGLNMRDQGFKIVLGLRKGRSWDKALADGWLEGETLFETEEAAQRGTILQYLLSDAGQIAAWPVVKASLNEGDALYFSHGFGIVFYQDTSIIPVSYTHLTLPTICSV
;
A
#
# COMPACT_ATOMS: atom_id res chain seq x y z
N MET A 1 15.38 16.88 -4.35
CA MET A 1 14.49 16.94 -5.54
C MET A 1 15.17 17.78 -6.61
N LYS A 2 15.06 17.43 -7.86
CA LYS A 2 15.76 18.03 -8.98
C LYS A 2 14.78 18.32 -10.11
N ASP A 3 14.86 19.53 -10.68
CA ASP A 3 14.08 19.87 -11.85
C ASP A 3 14.82 19.40 -13.11
N ILE A 4 14.09 18.75 -14.00
CA ILE A 4 14.52 18.37 -15.33
C ILE A 4 13.59 18.96 -16.38
N GLU A 5 14.08 19.09 -17.59
CA GLU A 5 13.27 19.56 -18.71
C GLU A 5 13.08 18.42 -19.72
N ILE A 6 11.84 18.11 -20.03
CA ILE A 6 11.45 17.12 -21.03
C ILE A 6 10.56 17.80 -22.05
N ASN A 7 11.04 17.91 -23.28
CA ASN A 7 10.30 18.56 -24.38
C ASN A 7 9.78 19.97 -24.04
N GLY A 8 10.59 20.78 -23.34
CA GLY A 8 10.23 22.14 -22.95
C GLY A 8 9.32 22.25 -21.72
N ILE A 9 8.99 21.12 -21.07
CA ILE A 9 8.17 21.08 -19.85
C ILE A 9 9.11 20.79 -18.68
N LYS A 10 9.05 21.65 -17.65
CA LYS A 10 9.75 21.42 -16.39
C LYS A 10 9.02 20.40 -15.54
N GLU A 11 9.75 19.35 -15.13
CA GLU A 11 9.28 18.32 -14.23
C GLU A 11 10.21 18.20 -13.02
N THR A 12 9.63 18.13 -11.83
CA THR A 12 10.39 17.87 -10.61
C THR A 12 10.49 16.37 -10.38
N ILE A 13 11.70 15.85 -10.38
CA ILE A 13 11.96 14.44 -10.09
C ILE A 13 12.46 14.24 -8.66
N VAL A 14 12.12 13.09 -8.11
CA VAL A 14 12.59 12.63 -6.82
C VAL A 14 13.65 11.55 -7.04
N GLU A 15 14.83 11.78 -6.51
CA GLU A 15 15.93 10.81 -6.53
C GLU A 15 16.01 10.10 -5.16
N ARG A 16 16.61 8.91 -5.13
CA ARG A 16 16.79 8.15 -3.88
C ARG A 16 17.55 8.94 -2.80
N SER A 17 18.43 9.82 -3.21
CA SER A 17 19.20 10.71 -2.31
C SER A 17 18.35 11.77 -1.61
N ASP A 18 17.17 12.11 -2.17
CA ASP A 18 16.27 13.10 -1.57
C ASP A 18 15.56 12.57 -0.33
N TYR A 19 15.38 11.25 -0.26
CA TYR A 19 14.74 10.56 0.85
C TYR A 19 15.61 9.38 1.33
N PRO A 20 16.72 9.65 2.03
CA PRO A 20 17.50 8.60 2.67
C PRO A 20 16.62 7.88 3.71
N ILE A 21 16.93 6.62 4.00
CA ILE A 21 16.10 5.75 4.85
C ILE A 21 15.81 6.37 6.23
N GLU A 22 16.76 7.08 6.79
CA GLU A 22 16.59 7.74 8.09
C GLU A 22 15.57 8.90 8.04
N GLU A 23 15.48 9.59 6.92
CA GLU A 23 14.45 10.61 6.71
C GLU A 23 13.07 9.98 6.50
N CYS A 24 12.99 8.89 5.72
CA CYS A 24 11.77 8.11 5.58
C CYS A 24 11.26 7.61 6.94
N LYS A 25 12.16 7.14 7.82
CA LYS A 25 11.79 6.71 9.17
C LYS A 25 11.28 7.84 10.04
N LYS A 26 11.78 9.06 9.88
CA LYS A 26 11.24 10.22 10.61
C LYS A 26 9.82 10.56 10.15
N ILE A 27 9.58 10.54 8.83
CA ILE A 27 8.29 10.84 8.24
C ILE A 27 7.25 9.77 8.61
N LEU A 28 7.62 8.50 8.49
CA LEU A 28 6.73 7.36 8.68
C LEU A 28 6.83 6.70 10.07
N GLY A 29 7.62 7.27 11.00
CA GLY A 29 7.97 6.59 12.24
C GLY A 29 6.82 6.28 13.18
N ASN A 30 5.71 7.01 13.09
CA ASN A 30 4.50 6.75 13.86
C ASN A 30 3.44 5.97 13.08
N GLU A 31 3.60 5.86 11.78
CA GLU A 31 2.65 5.18 10.90
C GLU A 31 2.78 3.65 11.01
N VAL A 32 1.67 2.96 10.87
CA VAL A 32 1.61 1.51 10.71
C VAL A 32 1.16 1.22 9.28
N THR A 33 2.02 0.59 8.49
CA THR A 33 1.66 0.19 7.13
C THR A 33 1.00 -1.18 7.13
N ALA A 34 -0.28 -1.23 6.81
CA ALA A 34 -1.01 -2.48 6.58
C ALA A 34 -0.90 -2.87 5.11
N ILE A 35 -0.20 -3.95 4.82
CA ILE A 35 -0.10 -4.51 3.46
C ILE A 35 -1.21 -5.54 3.27
N LEU A 36 -2.16 -5.23 2.41
CA LEU A 36 -3.29 -6.10 2.09
C LEU A 36 -3.02 -6.83 0.78
N GLY A 37 -2.70 -8.11 0.88
CA GLY A 37 -2.30 -8.98 -0.22
C GLY A 37 -0.82 -9.38 -0.20
N TYR A 38 -0.53 -10.61 -0.65
CA TYR A 38 0.83 -11.20 -0.64
C TYR A 38 1.21 -11.80 -2.00
N GLY A 39 0.82 -11.10 -3.07
CA GLY A 39 1.31 -11.31 -4.42
C GLY A 39 2.76 -10.81 -4.57
N PRO A 40 3.30 -10.75 -5.81
CA PRO A 40 4.67 -10.29 -6.04
C PRO A 40 4.96 -8.92 -5.41
N GLN A 41 4.04 -7.96 -5.56
CA GLN A 41 4.19 -6.61 -5.01
C GLN A 41 4.09 -6.60 -3.48
N GLY A 42 3.02 -7.19 -2.91
CA GLY A 42 2.84 -7.21 -1.45
C GLY A 42 3.98 -7.92 -0.73
N ARG A 43 4.47 -9.04 -1.29
CA ARG A 43 5.63 -9.75 -0.74
C ARG A 43 6.90 -8.89 -0.82
N GLY A 44 7.21 -8.36 -2.01
CA GLY A 44 8.43 -7.60 -2.23
C GLY A 44 8.48 -6.33 -1.40
N GLN A 45 7.42 -5.53 -1.41
CA GLN A 45 7.33 -4.29 -0.64
C GLN A 45 7.34 -4.58 0.86
N GLY A 46 6.56 -5.58 1.31
CA GLY A 46 6.47 -5.94 2.73
C GLY A 46 7.81 -6.39 3.31
N LEU A 47 8.50 -7.29 2.63
CA LEU A 47 9.82 -7.76 3.09
C LEU A 47 10.84 -6.61 3.10
N ASN A 48 10.88 -5.79 2.05
CA ASN A 48 11.80 -4.66 1.99
C ASN A 48 11.56 -3.64 3.12
N MET A 49 10.30 -3.29 3.38
CA MET A 49 9.97 -2.36 4.46
C MET A 49 10.26 -2.95 5.84
N ARG A 50 9.95 -4.25 6.05
CA ARG A 50 10.28 -4.97 7.29
C ARG A 50 11.79 -4.96 7.54
N ASP A 51 12.59 -5.29 6.53
CA ASP A 51 14.06 -5.34 6.64
C ASP A 51 14.67 -3.95 6.90
N GLN A 52 13.97 -2.88 6.51
CA GLN A 52 14.34 -1.51 6.85
C GLN A 52 13.83 -1.06 8.24
N GLY A 53 13.06 -1.88 8.94
CA GLY A 53 12.60 -1.62 10.30
C GLY A 53 11.38 -0.69 10.41
N PHE A 54 10.54 -0.62 9.37
CA PHE A 54 9.24 0.05 9.46
C PHE A 54 8.22 -0.79 10.23
N LYS A 55 7.23 -0.13 10.82
CA LYS A 55 6.10 -0.81 11.47
C LYS A 55 5.13 -1.32 10.40
N ILE A 56 5.08 -2.63 10.22
CA ILE A 56 4.28 -3.26 9.18
C ILE A 56 3.44 -4.37 9.74
N VAL A 57 2.21 -4.44 9.28
CA VAL A 57 1.32 -5.59 9.45
C VAL A 57 0.87 -6.10 8.09
N LEU A 58 0.68 -7.39 7.99
CA LEU A 58 0.26 -8.07 6.77
C LEU A 58 -1.16 -8.59 6.93
N GLY A 59 -2.06 -8.22 6.02
CA GLY A 59 -3.47 -8.63 6.01
C GLY A 59 -3.75 -9.62 4.90
N LEU A 60 -4.11 -10.86 5.25
CA LEU A 60 -4.37 -11.94 4.31
C LEU A 60 -5.58 -12.76 4.72
N ARG A 61 -6.14 -13.50 3.76
CA ARG A 61 -7.04 -14.62 4.03
C ARG A 61 -6.21 -15.89 4.27
N LYS A 62 -6.69 -16.77 5.12
CA LYS A 62 -6.10 -18.12 5.31
C LYS A 62 -6.00 -18.84 3.96
N GLY A 63 -4.90 -19.54 3.72
CA GLY A 63 -4.60 -20.29 2.51
C GLY A 63 -3.17 -20.09 2.01
N ARG A 64 -2.89 -20.38 0.76
CA ARG A 64 -1.54 -20.42 0.18
C ARG A 64 -0.69 -19.15 0.48
N SER A 65 -1.29 -17.96 0.39
CA SER A 65 -0.57 -16.70 0.67
C SER A 65 -0.24 -16.56 2.14
N TRP A 66 -1.11 -17.03 3.02
CA TRP A 66 -0.88 -17.09 4.45
C TRP A 66 0.27 -18.01 4.80
N ASP A 67 0.25 -19.24 4.28
CA ASP A 67 1.31 -20.23 4.52
C ASP A 67 2.67 -19.72 4.02
N LYS A 68 2.67 -19.06 2.87
CA LYS A 68 3.86 -18.41 2.32
C LYS A 68 4.38 -17.29 3.23
N ALA A 69 3.48 -16.48 3.78
CA ALA A 69 3.85 -15.42 4.71
C ALA A 69 4.49 -15.99 5.99
N LEU A 70 3.91 -17.04 6.57
CA LEU A 70 4.51 -17.75 7.71
C LEU A 70 5.91 -18.28 7.38
N ALA A 71 6.10 -18.87 6.18
CA ALA A 71 7.41 -19.34 5.72
C ALA A 71 8.43 -18.21 5.53
N ASP A 72 7.97 -17.01 5.18
CA ASP A 72 8.81 -15.80 5.07
C ASP A 72 9.05 -15.11 6.43
N GLY A 73 8.57 -15.70 7.54
CA GLY A 73 8.84 -15.24 8.91
C GLY A 73 7.87 -14.17 9.42
N TRP A 74 6.68 -14.05 8.84
CA TRP A 74 5.59 -13.28 9.43
C TRP A 74 4.96 -14.07 10.58
N LEU A 75 4.58 -13.39 11.66
CA LEU A 75 4.09 -14.00 12.89
C LEU A 75 2.59 -13.77 13.04
N GLU A 76 1.82 -14.87 13.11
CA GLU A 76 0.38 -14.80 13.33
C GLU A 76 0.06 -14.15 14.68
N GLY A 77 -0.86 -13.19 14.67
CA GLY A 77 -1.25 -12.43 15.86
C GLY A 77 -0.30 -11.30 16.25
N GLU A 78 0.86 -11.16 15.58
CA GLU A 78 1.82 -10.08 15.83
C GLU A 78 2.01 -9.20 14.59
N THR A 79 2.35 -9.80 13.46
CA THR A 79 2.61 -9.08 12.20
C THR A 79 1.80 -9.63 11.03
N LEU A 80 1.10 -10.75 11.22
CA LEU A 80 0.22 -11.39 10.25
C LEU A 80 -1.18 -11.54 10.84
N PHE A 81 -2.16 -10.94 10.17
CA PHE A 81 -3.55 -10.89 10.60
C PHE A 81 -4.49 -11.23 9.44
N GLU A 82 -5.76 -11.44 9.72
CA GLU A 82 -6.78 -11.43 8.68
C GLU A 82 -6.95 -10.01 8.11
N THR A 83 -7.48 -9.91 6.90
CA THR A 83 -7.52 -8.65 6.13
C THR A 83 -8.20 -7.51 6.92
N GLU A 84 -9.31 -7.81 7.59
CA GLU A 84 -10.04 -6.83 8.37
C GLU A 84 -9.22 -6.30 9.56
N GLU A 85 -8.66 -7.20 10.34
CA GLU A 85 -7.87 -6.83 11.51
C GLU A 85 -6.61 -6.05 11.13
N ALA A 86 -5.93 -6.46 10.05
CA ALA A 86 -4.79 -5.71 9.54
C ALA A 86 -5.18 -4.30 9.06
N ALA A 87 -6.32 -4.16 8.38
CA ALA A 87 -6.84 -2.88 7.93
C ALA A 87 -7.15 -1.94 9.11
N GLN A 88 -7.72 -2.47 10.19
CA GLN A 88 -8.02 -1.70 11.41
C GLN A 88 -6.76 -1.24 12.17
N ARG A 89 -5.64 -1.94 12.00
CA ARG A 89 -4.36 -1.63 12.65
C ARG A 89 -3.51 -0.65 11.86
N GLY A 90 -3.76 -0.53 10.56
CA GLY A 90 -2.97 0.30 9.65
C GLY A 90 -3.45 1.75 9.63
N THR A 91 -2.51 2.68 9.54
CA THR A 91 -2.75 4.10 9.21
C THR A 91 -2.44 4.39 7.74
N ILE A 92 -1.62 3.52 7.12
CA ILE A 92 -1.36 3.51 5.69
C ILE A 92 -1.71 2.11 5.16
N LEU A 93 -2.78 2.03 4.36
CA LEU A 93 -3.23 0.76 3.80
C LEU A 93 -2.70 0.59 2.38
N GLN A 94 -1.74 -0.31 2.19
CA GLN A 94 -1.26 -0.69 0.86
C GLN A 94 -2.14 -1.78 0.27
N TYR A 95 -3.02 -1.38 -0.64
CA TYR A 95 -4.06 -2.25 -1.19
C TYR A 95 -3.54 -3.01 -2.42
N LEU A 96 -2.75 -4.08 -2.17
CA LEU A 96 -1.96 -4.81 -3.16
C LEU A 96 -2.58 -6.17 -3.55
N LEU A 97 -3.90 -6.25 -3.49
CA LEU A 97 -4.68 -7.38 -3.99
C LEU A 97 -4.84 -7.32 -5.51
N SER A 98 -5.17 -8.45 -6.13
CA SER A 98 -5.66 -8.45 -7.51
C SER A 98 -6.99 -7.69 -7.61
N ASP A 99 -7.38 -7.24 -8.81
CA ASP A 99 -8.61 -6.45 -9.01
C ASP A 99 -9.84 -7.14 -8.42
N ALA A 100 -10.03 -8.42 -8.69
CA ALA A 100 -11.10 -9.21 -8.10
C ALA A 100 -10.98 -9.30 -6.56
N GLY A 101 -9.76 -9.39 -6.04
CA GLY A 101 -9.49 -9.37 -4.61
C GLY A 101 -9.80 -8.03 -3.98
N GLN A 102 -9.48 -6.94 -4.67
CA GLN A 102 -9.82 -5.58 -4.23
C GLN A 102 -11.33 -5.38 -4.16
N ILE A 103 -12.06 -5.74 -5.19
CA ILE A 103 -13.53 -5.65 -5.21
C ILE A 103 -14.13 -6.43 -4.04
N ALA A 104 -13.70 -7.67 -3.85
CA ALA A 104 -14.23 -8.54 -2.79
C ALA A 104 -13.91 -8.06 -1.37
N ALA A 105 -12.74 -7.46 -1.14
CA ALA A 105 -12.33 -6.99 0.18
C ALA A 105 -12.76 -5.54 0.47
N TRP A 106 -13.16 -4.77 -0.55
CA TRP A 106 -13.45 -3.34 -0.41
C TRP A 106 -14.47 -2.99 0.69
N PRO A 107 -15.61 -3.67 0.84
CA PRO A 107 -16.57 -3.34 1.89
C PRO A 107 -15.94 -3.36 3.28
N VAL A 108 -15.12 -4.37 3.55
CA VAL A 108 -14.43 -4.54 4.85
C VAL A 108 -13.34 -3.50 5.03
N VAL A 109 -12.51 -3.29 4.01
CA VAL A 109 -11.42 -2.30 4.05
C VAL A 109 -11.97 -0.90 4.19
N LYS A 110 -13.03 -0.56 3.45
CA LYS A 110 -13.70 0.74 3.57
C LYS A 110 -14.23 1.00 4.98
N ALA A 111 -14.83 -0.01 5.61
CA ALA A 111 -15.36 0.10 6.97
C ALA A 111 -14.26 0.25 8.04
N SER A 112 -13.03 -0.13 7.72
CA SER A 112 -11.88 -0.04 8.61
C SER A 112 -11.12 1.29 8.52
N LEU A 113 -11.40 2.12 7.50
CA LEU A 113 -10.71 3.40 7.30
C LEU A 113 -11.20 4.45 8.28
N ASN A 114 -10.28 5.18 8.87
CA ASN A 114 -10.53 6.32 9.74
C ASN A 114 -10.11 7.62 9.06
N GLU A 115 -10.54 8.76 9.62
CA GLU A 115 -10.07 10.07 9.17
C GLU A 115 -8.55 10.18 9.38
N GLY A 116 -7.84 10.58 8.32
CA GLY A 116 -6.38 10.69 8.33
C GLY A 116 -5.64 9.48 7.79
N ASP A 117 -6.31 8.32 7.64
CA ASP A 117 -5.69 7.15 7.04
C ASP A 117 -5.38 7.37 5.55
N ALA A 118 -4.28 6.80 5.09
CA ALA A 118 -3.88 6.83 3.70
C ALA A 118 -4.14 5.50 3.00
N LEU A 119 -4.75 5.54 1.82
CA LEU A 119 -4.97 4.38 0.98
C LEU A 119 -4.03 4.44 -0.24
N TYR A 120 -3.18 3.41 -0.39
CA TYR A 120 -2.20 3.30 -1.46
C TYR A 120 -2.55 2.18 -2.43
N PHE A 121 -2.46 2.48 -3.72
CA PHE A 121 -2.62 1.51 -4.81
C PHE A 121 -1.37 1.48 -5.68
N SER A 122 -0.93 0.29 -6.10
CA SER A 122 0.18 0.16 -7.06
C SER A 122 -0.25 0.43 -8.50
N HIS A 123 -1.54 0.35 -8.80
CA HIS A 123 -2.12 0.69 -10.11
C HIS A 123 -3.55 1.24 -9.93
N GLY A 124 -3.94 2.10 -10.84
CA GLY A 124 -5.17 2.88 -10.71
C GLY A 124 -6.46 2.19 -11.17
N PHE A 125 -6.42 0.92 -11.62
CA PHE A 125 -7.59 0.25 -12.21
C PHE A 125 -8.83 0.33 -11.30
N GLY A 126 -8.68 -0.08 -10.04
CA GLY A 126 -9.79 -0.09 -9.08
C GLY A 126 -10.47 1.27 -8.90
N ILE A 127 -9.69 2.35 -8.94
CA ILE A 127 -10.18 3.73 -8.75
C ILE A 127 -10.73 4.32 -10.05
N VAL A 128 -10.02 4.11 -11.17
CA VAL A 128 -10.44 4.65 -12.48
C VAL A 128 -11.76 4.05 -12.94
N PHE A 129 -11.93 2.76 -12.71
CA PHE A 129 -13.16 2.02 -13.07
C PHE A 129 -14.08 1.82 -11.86
N TYR A 130 -14.23 2.84 -11.02
CA TYR A 130 -15.02 2.76 -9.78
C TYR A 130 -16.50 2.39 -10.00
N GLN A 131 -17.05 2.67 -11.17
CA GLN A 131 -18.43 2.28 -11.53
C GLN A 131 -18.59 0.76 -11.56
N ASP A 132 -17.55 0.04 -11.98
CA ASP A 132 -17.54 -1.41 -12.07
C ASP A 132 -17.02 -2.07 -10.78
N THR A 133 -16.06 -1.43 -10.12
CA THR A 133 -15.38 -1.98 -8.94
C THR A 133 -16.02 -1.57 -7.63
N SER A 134 -16.83 -0.50 -7.62
CA SER A 134 -17.39 0.14 -6.42
C SER A 134 -16.34 0.65 -5.42
N ILE A 135 -15.06 0.72 -5.83
CA ILE A 135 -13.97 1.23 -5.00
C ILE A 135 -13.98 2.75 -5.08
N ILE A 136 -14.77 3.37 -4.21
CA ILE A 136 -14.86 4.83 -4.09
C ILE A 136 -14.25 5.22 -2.75
N PRO A 137 -13.07 5.87 -2.73
CA PRO A 137 -12.50 6.44 -1.52
C PRO A 137 -13.43 7.51 -0.94
N VAL A 138 -13.54 7.56 0.38
CA VAL A 138 -14.53 8.39 1.08
C VAL A 138 -14.20 9.89 1.03
N SER A 139 -12.96 10.26 0.73
CA SER A 139 -12.52 11.65 0.59
C SER A 139 -11.37 11.74 -0.41
N TYR A 140 -11.55 12.60 -1.40
CA TYR A 140 -10.48 12.93 -2.35
C TYR A 140 -9.76 14.19 -1.86
N THR A 141 -8.66 14.03 -1.16
CA THR A 141 -7.82 15.22 -0.93
C THR A 141 -6.75 15.37 -1.99
N HIS A 142 -6.21 14.31 -2.56
CA HIS A 142 -5.33 14.35 -3.76
C HIS A 142 -5.15 12.94 -4.32
N LEU A 143 -5.58 12.71 -5.55
CA LEU A 143 -5.06 11.64 -6.40
C LEU A 143 -3.92 12.22 -7.23
N THR A 144 -2.71 12.18 -6.75
CA THR A 144 -1.55 12.19 -7.63
C THR A 144 -1.44 10.79 -8.20
N LEU A 145 -2.06 10.58 -9.35
CA LEU A 145 -1.72 9.43 -10.18
C LEU A 145 -0.28 9.65 -10.61
N PRO A 146 0.69 8.79 -10.24
CA PRO A 146 1.93 8.77 -10.95
C PRO A 146 1.55 8.37 -12.38
N THR A 147 1.71 9.28 -13.31
CA THR A 147 1.57 9.01 -14.74
C THR A 147 2.76 8.17 -15.16
N ILE A 148 2.79 6.91 -14.74
CA ILE A 148 3.71 5.93 -15.26
C ILE A 148 2.90 5.12 -16.25
N CYS A 149 2.98 5.50 -17.53
CA CYS A 149 2.74 4.57 -18.61
C CYS A 149 3.74 3.43 -18.44
N SER A 150 3.29 2.31 -17.89
CA SER A 150 3.98 1.05 -18.13
C SER A 150 3.58 0.57 -19.51
N VAL A 151 4.52 0.63 -20.47
CA VAL A 151 4.46 -0.10 -21.73
C VAL A 151 4.59 -1.58 -21.46
#